data_48ee6b7baf69935c7276c49c9f15ff41
#
_entry.id   48ee6b7baf69935c7276c49c9f15ff41
#
_cell.length_a   1.000
_cell.length_b   1.000
_cell.length_c   1.000
_cell.angle_alpha   90.00
_cell.angle_beta   90.00
_cell.angle_gamma   90.00
#
_symmetry.space_group_name_H-M   'P 1'
#
loop_
_entity.id
_entity.type
_entity.pdbx_description
1 polymer ?
#
loop_
_entity_poly.entity_id
_entity_poly.type
_entity_poly.pdbx_seq_one_letter_code
_entity_poly.pdbx_strand_id
1 'polypeptide(L)'
;MRIIAITLLAIAAPLRAEVIDRILATVGGALILQSDAVAAARLGFVELPPSGDRLQWTLDRLIERRLMLIEVDRYGPPEPDRALVDERMQQIDQRIGSGDRLDGILRETGLSVDQLRLYVRDDLRIEAYVEQRFGSAFRPSEDDLVTYYRSHEAEFTRDGQLRPFAEVRDQVRAALVAERQSAAVRDWMAGLRRRTEVNVLYLGR
;
A
#
# COMPACT_ATOMS: atom_id res chain seq x y z
N MET A 1 -38.87 16.71 -66.07
CA MET A 1 -38.95 16.47 -64.61
C MET A 1 -37.66 15.83 -64.14
N ARG A 2 -36.78 16.57 -63.41
CA ARG A 2 -35.51 16.06 -62.93
C ARG A 2 -35.70 15.81 -61.40
N ILE A 3 -35.61 14.55 -61.03
CA ILE A 3 -35.69 14.13 -59.58
C ILE A 3 -34.28 14.23 -59.02
N ILE A 4 -34.08 15.14 -58.06
CA ILE A 4 -32.84 15.27 -57.29
C ILE A 4 -32.97 14.33 -56.08
N ALA A 5 -32.18 13.25 -56.09
CA ALA A 5 -32.05 12.36 -54.92
C ALA A 5 -31.05 12.99 -53.93
N ILE A 6 -31.56 13.41 -52.76
CA ILE A 6 -30.74 13.89 -51.65
C ILE A 6 -30.31 12.66 -50.83
N THR A 7 -29.04 12.27 -50.97
CA THR A 7 -28.45 11.22 -50.16
C THR A 7 -28.07 11.79 -48.80
N LEU A 8 -28.80 11.40 -47.76
CA LEU A 8 -28.52 11.79 -46.35
C LEU A 8 -27.37 10.92 -45.84
N LEU A 9 -26.17 11.49 -45.74
CA LEU A 9 -24.99 10.84 -45.18
C LEU A 9 -25.08 10.92 -43.64
N ALA A 10 -25.48 9.83 -42.98
CA ALA A 10 -25.49 9.73 -41.53
C ALA A 10 -24.04 9.59 -41.02
N ILE A 11 -23.51 10.64 -40.42
CA ILE A 11 -22.22 10.64 -39.72
C ILE A 11 -22.43 9.90 -38.40
N ALA A 12 -22.06 8.64 -38.32
CA ALA A 12 -21.97 7.90 -37.07
C ALA A 12 -20.76 8.42 -36.28
N ALA A 13 -20.98 9.31 -35.32
CA ALA A 13 -19.96 9.68 -34.34
C ALA A 13 -19.65 8.45 -33.50
N PRO A 14 -18.36 8.10 -33.29
CA PRO A 14 -18.00 7.02 -32.39
C PRO A 14 -18.42 7.43 -30.98
N LEU A 15 -19.40 6.74 -30.39
CA LEU A 15 -19.69 6.78 -28.95
C LEU A 15 -18.45 6.24 -28.25
N ARG A 16 -17.61 7.13 -27.72
CA ARG A 16 -16.61 6.74 -26.74
C ARG A 16 -17.37 6.29 -25.51
N ALA A 17 -17.36 4.99 -25.24
CA ALA A 17 -17.79 4.47 -23.96
C ALA A 17 -16.90 5.11 -22.89
N GLU A 18 -17.47 6.03 -22.13
CA GLU A 18 -16.80 6.57 -20.94
C GLU A 18 -16.71 5.42 -19.94
N VAL A 19 -15.51 4.95 -19.65
CA VAL A 19 -15.29 3.92 -18.65
C VAL A 19 -15.56 4.56 -17.29
N ILE A 20 -16.76 4.34 -16.76
CA ILE A 20 -17.12 4.74 -15.40
C ILE A 20 -16.30 3.85 -14.47
N ASP A 21 -15.36 4.44 -13.73
CA ASP A 21 -14.53 3.72 -12.79
C ASP A 21 -15.38 3.20 -11.62
N ARG A 22 -15.14 1.96 -11.20
CA ARG A 22 -15.94 1.32 -10.15
C ARG A 22 -15.44 1.73 -8.77
N ILE A 23 -16.34 2.24 -7.93
CA ILE A 23 -16.05 2.49 -6.52
C ILE A 23 -15.98 1.15 -5.78
N LEU A 24 -14.86 0.86 -5.13
CA LEU A 24 -14.64 -0.35 -4.35
C LEU A 24 -14.92 -0.14 -2.86
N ALA A 25 -14.56 1.04 -2.33
CA ALA A 25 -14.82 1.41 -0.94
C ALA A 25 -14.84 2.92 -0.74
N THR A 26 -15.33 3.35 0.42
CA THR A 26 -15.14 4.70 0.96
C THR A 26 -14.49 4.63 2.34
N VAL A 27 -13.53 5.53 2.60
CA VAL A 27 -12.80 5.59 3.88
C VAL A 27 -12.71 7.05 4.32
N GLY A 28 -13.40 7.40 5.39
CA GLY A 28 -13.45 8.79 5.88
C GLY A 28 -13.94 9.77 4.81
N GLY A 29 -14.90 9.36 3.98
CA GLY A 29 -15.45 10.16 2.89
C GLY A 29 -14.64 10.13 1.57
N ALA A 30 -13.42 9.60 1.56
CA ALA A 30 -12.64 9.46 0.33
C ALA A 30 -12.97 8.15 -0.40
N LEU A 31 -13.00 8.20 -1.73
CA LEU A 31 -13.26 7.04 -2.57
C LEU A 31 -11.98 6.23 -2.79
N ILE A 32 -12.13 4.92 -2.89
CA ILE A 32 -11.14 4.00 -3.45
C ILE A 32 -11.75 3.37 -4.68
N LEU A 33 -11.11 3.58 -5.82
CA LEU A 33 -11.57 3.16 -7.13
C LEU A 33 -10.89 1.85 -7.58
N GLN A 34 -11.48 1.19 -8.55
CA GLN A 34 -10.87 0.00 -9.16
C GLN A 34 -9.57 0.34 -9.87
N SER A 35 -9.48 1.51 -10.52
CA SER A 35 -8.24 2.00 -11.15
C SER A 35 -7.13 2.19 -10.12
N ASP A 36 -7.44 2.67 -8.89
CA ASP A 36 -6.47 2.80 -7.80
C ASP A 36 -5.89 1.44 -7.42
N ALA A 37 -6.75 0.41 -7.30
CA ALA A 37 -6.31 -0.94 -6.97
C ALA A 37 -5.45 -1.55 -8.08
N VAL A 38 -5.81 -1.35 -9.35
CA VAL A 38 -5.01 -1.79 -10.50
C VAL A 38 -3.66 -1.08 -10.52
N ALA A 39 -3.64 0.24 -10.33
CA ALA A 39 -2.42 1.04 -10.28
C ALA A 39 -1.51 0.57 -9.13
N ALA A 40 -2.04 0.43 -7.91
CA ALA A 40 -1.27 0.00 -6.74
C ALA A 40 -0.62 -1.38 -6.95
N ALA A 41 -1.35 -2.33 -7.50
CA ALA A 41 -0.83 -3.67 -7.81
C ALA A 41 0.25 -3.64 -8.89
N ARG A 42 0.03 -2.91 -9.99
CA ARG A 42 0.96 -2.85 -11.15
C ARG A 42 2.21 -2.03 -10.86
N LEU A 43 2.09 -0.97 -10.06
CA LEU A 43 3.22 -0.16 -9.61
C LEU A 43 4.00 -0.82 -8.46
N GLY A 44 3.51 -1.97 -7.95
CA GLY A 44 4.16 -2.72 -6.87
C GLY A 44 4.11 -2.04 -5.51
N PHE A 45 3.08 -1.20 -5.27
CA PHE A 45 2.79 -0.65 -3.94
C PHE A 45 2.18 -1.70 -3.01
N VAL A 46 1.58 -2.74 -3.59
CA VAL A 46 1.01 -3.86 -2.86
C VAL A 46 1.63 -5.15 -3.38
N GLU A 47 2.24 -5.90 -2.47
CA GLU A 47 2.69 -7.25 -2.75
C GLU A 47 1.49 -8.18 -2.82
N LEU A 48 1.28 -8.79 -3.99
CA LEU A 48 0.11 -9.62 -4.24
C LEU A 48 0.31 -11.03 -3.67
N PRO A 49 -0.73 -11.63 -3.07
CA PRO A 49 -0.66 -13.01 -2.61
C PRO A 49 -0.56 -13.96 -3.80
N PRO A 50 0.06 -15.14 -3.62
CA PRO A 50 0.19 -16.13 -4.68
C PRO A 50 -1.16 -16.72 -5.12
N SER A 51 -2.17 -16.67 -4.26
CA SER A 51 -3.52 -17.20 -4.51
C SER A 51 -4.59 -16.37 -3.79
N GLY A 52 -5.84 -16.53 -4.20
CA GLY A 52 -7.00 -15.83 -3.63
C GLY A 52 -7.45 -14.62 -4.43
N ASP A 53 -8.39 -13.86 -3.87
CA ASP A 53 -8.92 -12.64 -4.50
C ASP A 53 -7.90 -11.50 -4.38
N ARG A 54 -7.12 -11.29 -5.44
CA ARG A 54 -6.09 -10.25 -5.49
C ARG A 54 -6.67 -8.84 -5.41
N LEU A 55 -7.88 -8.63 -5.93
CA LEU A 55 -8.53 -7.34 -5.87
C LEU A 55 -8.95 -7.01 -4.45
N GLN A 56 -9.57 -7.98 -3.75
CA GLN A 56 -9.91 -7.82 -2.33
C GLN A 56 -8.67 -7.56 -1.48
N TRP A 57 -7.59 -8.32 -1.71
CA TRP A 57 -6.33 -8.12 -1.00
C TRP A 57 -5.76 -6.72 -1.20
N THR A 58 -5.74 -6.24 -2.46
CA THR A 58 -5.24 -4.90 -2.77
C THR A 58 -6.13 -3.83 -2.14
N LEU A 59 -7.45 -4.02 -2.19
CA LEU A 59 -8.42 -3.10 -1.57
C LEU A 59 -8.19 -2.98 -0.06
N ASP A 60 -7.96 -4.10 0.64
CA ASP A 60 -7.68 -4.08 2.08
C ASP A 60 -6.42 -3.27 2.41
N ARG A 61 -5.35 -3.39 1.60
CA ARG A 61 -4.13 -2.58 1.75
C ARG A 61 -4.35 -1.10 1.47
N LEU A 62 -5.16 -0.76 0.46
CA LEU A 62 -5.53 0.63 0.18
C LEU A 62 -6.39 1.25 1.28
N ILE A 63 -7.31 0.48 1.87
CA ILE A 63 -8.09 0.91 3.04
C ILE A 63 -7.16 1.20 4.21
N GLU A 64 -6.24 0.29 4.52
CA GLU A 64 -5.25 0.48 5.60
C GLU A 64 -4.39 1.72 5.36
N ARG A 65 -3.87 1.86 4.14
CA ARG A 65 -3.11 3.06 3.75
C ARG A 65 -3.92 4.34 3.96
N ARG A 66 -5.17 4.36 3.52
CA ARG A 66 -6.03 5.54 3.69
C ARG A 66 -6.29 5.88 5.15
N LEU A 67 -6.52 4.88 5.98
CA LEU A 67 -6.66 5.05 7.43
C LEU A 67 -5.41 5.66 8.07
N MET A 68 -4.23 5.17 7.69
CA MET A 68 -2.95 5.74 8.14
C MET A 68 -2.77 7.18 7.68
N LEU A 69 -3.11 7.48 6.43
CA LEU A 69 -2.97 8.83 5.88
C LEU A 69 -3.87 9.86 6.60
N ILE A 70 -5.11 9.49 6.93
CA ILE A 70 -6.03 10.33 7.74
C ILE A 70 -5.39 10.70 9.08
N GLU A 71 -4.70 9.75 9.71
CA GLU A 71 -4.02 10.00 10.98
C GLU A 71 -2.75 10.85 10.79
N VAL A 72 -1.96 10.55 9.76
CA VAL A 72 -0.77 11.32 9.39
C VAL A 72 -1.14 12.78 9.10
N ASP A 73 -2.22 13.02 8.35
CA ASP A 73 -2.71 14.38 8.05
C ASP A 73 -3.15 15.13 9.32
N ARG A 74 -3.69 14.41 10.31
CA ARG A 74 -4.08 15.01 11.60
C ARG A 74 -2.88 15.47 12.42
N TYR A 75 -1.78 14.69 12.42
CA TYR A 75 -0.59 14.97 13.23
C TYR A 75 0.46 15.80 12.50
N GLY A 76 0.37 15.93 11.19
CA GLY A 76 1.20 16.80 10.36
C GLY A 76 2.71 16.55 10.48
N PRO A 77 3.20 15.31 10.24
CA PRO A 77 4.63 15.06 10.21
C PRO A 77 5.29 15.94 9.14
N PRO A 78 6.61 16.23 9.27
CA PRO A 78 7.31 17.01 8.27
C PRO A 78 7.13 16.43 6.87
N GLU A 79 7.04 17.31 5.87
CA GLU A 79 7.04 16.88 4.46
C GLU A 79 8.39 16.25 4.12
N PRO A 80 8.41 15.14 3.37
CA PRO A 80 9.65 14.53 2.92
C PRO A 80 10.40 15.46 1.95
N ASP A 81 11.72 15.39 1.98
CA ASP A 81 12.55 16.11 1.04
C ASP A 81 12.22 15.71 -0.40
N ARG A 82 12.21 16.70 -1.29
CA ARG A 82 11.93 16.46 -2.71
C ARG A 82 12.88 15.41 -3.32
N ALA A 83 14.16 15.43 -2.92
CA ALA A 83 15.15 14.46 -3.37
C ALA A 83 14.75 13.02 -3.01
N LEU A 84 14.19 12.80 -1.81
CA LEU A 84 13.72 11.48 -1.37
C LEU A 84 12.51 10.99 -2.19
N VAL A 85 11.59 11.91 -2.53
CA VAL A 85 10.47 11.60 -3.42
C VAL A 85 10.97 11.24 -4.82
N ASP A 86 11.93 12.01 -5.36
CA ASP A 86 12.52 11.77 -6.68
C ASP A 86 13.27 10.43 -6.72
N GLU A 87 14.01 10.09 -5.67
CA GLU A 87 14.68 8.79 -5.53
C GLU A 87 13.67 7.63 -5.52
N ARG A 88 12.59 7.75 -4.74
CA ARG A 88 11.55 6.71 -4.69
C ARG A 88 10.84 6.55 -6.04
N MET A 89 10.60 7.65 -6.76
CA MET A 89 10.05 7.60 -8.12
C MET A 89 10.99 6.86 -9.08
N GLN A 90 12.31 7.09 -9.01
CA GLN A 90 13.29 6.37 -9.81
C GLN A 90 13.33 4.87 -9.46
N GLN A 91 13.25 4.51 -8.18
CA GLN A 91 13.18 3.11 -7.74
C GLN A 91 11.95 2.39 -8.31
N ILE A 92 10.79 3.08 -8.36
CA ILE A 92 9.57 2.54 -8.96
C ILE A 92 9.79 2.30 -10.45
N ASP A 93 10.32 3.27 -11.19
CA ASP A 93 10.59 3.17 -12.62
C ASP A 93 11.54 2.00 -12.94
N GLN A 94 12.64 1.89 -12.20
CA GLN A 94 13.61 0.78 -12.34
C GLN A 94 12.98 -0.59 -12.06
N ARG A 95 12.16 -0.70 -11.01
CA ARG A 95 11.49 -1.96 -10.64
C ARG A 95 10.48 -2.43 -11.68
N ILE A 96 9.77 -1.49 -12.32
CA ILE A 96 8.77 -1.78 -13.35
C ILE A 96 9.45 -2.14 -14.70
N GLY A 97 10.69 -1.69 -14.94
CA GLY A 97 11.46 -1.98 -16.14
C GLY A 97 11.48 -0.86 -17.18
N SER A 98 11.65 0.36 -16.70
CA SER A 98 11.88 1.65 -17.40
C SER A 98 10.75 2.22 -18.27
N GLY A 99 10.75 3.55 -18.33
CA GLY A 99 9.99 4.55 -19.11
C GLY A 99 8.67 4.12 -19.74
N ASP A 100 8.73 3.41 -20.84
CA ASP A 100 7.53 3.05 -21.63
C ASP A 100 6.51 2.18 -20.84
N ARG A 101 6.97 1.38 -19.88
CA ARG A 101 6.08 0.56 -19.06
C ARG A 101 5.37 1.37 -17.99
N LEU A 102 6.08 2.29 -17.34
CA LEU A 102 5.47 3.20 -16.37
C LEU A 102 4.40 4.04 -17.05
N ASP A 103 4.72 4.67 -18.19
CA ASP A 103 3.78 5.46 -18.97
C ASP A 103 2.56 4.65 -19.45
N GLY A 104 2.78 3.37 -19.77
CA GLY A 104 1.70 2.44 -20.12
C GLY A 104 0.74 2.23 -18.96
N ILE A 105 1.26 1.96 -17.76
CA ILE A 105 0.46 1.77 -16.54
C ILE A 105 -0.32 3.04 -16.21
N LEU A 106 0.34 4.20 -16.25
CA LEU A 106 -0.30 5.48 -15.95
C LEU A 106 -1.45 5.78 -16.92
N ARG A 107 -1.25 5.58 -18.22
CA ARG A 107 -2.32 5.76 -19.23
C ARG A 107 -3.51 4.81 -19.02
N GLU A 108 -3.23 3.53 -18.74
CA GLU A 108 -4.29 2.51 -18.54
C GLU A 108 -5.11 2.75 -17.28
N THR A 109 -4.48 3.30 -16.23
CA THR A 109 -5.15 3.57 -14.95
C THR A 109 -5.68 4.99 -14.84
N GLY A 110 -5.38 5.87 -15.80
CA GLY A 110 -5.75 7.29 -15.76
C GLY A 110 -4.97 8.09 -14.70
N LEU A 111 -3.91 7.51 -14.12
CA LEU A 111 -3.08 8.16 -13.11
C LEU A 111 -2.05 9.08 -13.78
N SER A 112 -1.97 10.34 -13.36
CA SER A 112 -0.92 11.24 -13.83
C SER A 112 0.40 11.04 -13.05
N VAL A 113 1.52 11.48 -13.62
CA VAL A 113 2.82 11.48 -12.93
C VAL A 113 2.77 12.29 -11.64
N ASP A 114 2.04 13.42 -11.63
CA ASP A 114 1.90 14.26 -10.42
C ASP A 114 1.10 13.54 -9.33
N GLN A 115 0.05 12.81 -9.69
CA GLN A 115 -0.70 11.98 -8.73
C GLN A 115 0.15 10.84 -8.18
N LEU A 116 0.96 10.19 -9.02
CA LEU A 116 1.92 9.18 -8.57
C LEU A 116 2.93 9.79 -7.59
N ARG A 117 3.44 10.99 -7.89
CA ARG A 117 4.37 11.71 -7.01
C ARG A 117 3.73 12.05 -5.66
N LEU A 118 2.48 12.49 -5.64
CA LEU A 118 1.71 12.71 -4.42
C LEU A 118 1.52 11.41 -3.62
N TYR A 119 1.23 10.32 -4.31
CA TYR A 119 1.11 9.00 -3.67
C TYR A 119 2.42 8.60 -2.98
N VAL A 120 3.54 8.72 -3.67
CA VAL A 120 4.89 8.45 -3.12
C VAL A 120 5.22 9.35 -1.93
N ARG A 121 4.92 10.65 -2.02
CA ARG A 121 5.08 11.60 -0.90
C ARG A 121 4.29 11.14 0.33
N ASP A 122 3.04 10.76 0.13
CA ASP A 122 2.16 10.31 1.21
C ASP A 122 2.64 9.01 1.84
N ASP A 123 3.18 8.07 1.06
CA ASP A 123 3.79 6.84 1.59
C ASP A 123 5.02 7.15 2.46
N LEU A 124 5.89 8.05 2.02
CA LEU A 124 7.05 8.48 2.80
C LEU A 124 6.64 9.17 4.12
N ARG A 125 5.54 9.93 4.11
CA ARG A 125 4.98 10.54 5.35
C ARG A 125 4.44 9.48 6.30
N ILE A 126 3.77 8.45 5.77
CA ILE A 126 3.28 7.32 6.56
C ILE A 126 4.46 6.56 7.15
N GLU A 127 5.49 6.23 6.35
CA GLU A 127 6.70 5.54 6.81
C GLU A 127 7.39 6.32 7.95
N ALA A 128 7.59 7.63 7.76
CA ALA A 128 8.21 8.49 8.76
C ALA A 128 7.39 8.56 10.07
N TYR A 129 6.06 8.66 9.96
CA TYR A 129 5.17 8.70 11.12
C TYR A 129 5.19 7.38 11.89
N VAL A 130 5.12 6.25 11.18
CA VAL A 130 5.16 4.91 11.79
C VAL A 130 6.50 4.68 12.48
N GLU A 131 7.61 5.05 11.83
CA GLU A 131 8.95 4.95 12.43
C GLU A 131 9.08 5.83 13.67
N GLN A 132 8.66 7.08 13.62
CA GLN A 132 8.68 7.98 14.77
C GLN A 132 7.85 7.45 15.95
N ARG A 133 6.70 6.84 15.66
CA ARG A 133 5.76 6.39 16.69
C ARG A 133 6.13 5.05 17.30
N PHE A 134 6.66 4.12 16.50
CA PHE A 134 6.87 2.73 16.88
C PHE A 134 8.32 2.28 16.76
N GLY A 135 9.18 2.98 15.99
CA GLY A 135 10.55 2.55 15.69
C GLY A 135 11.45 2.42 16.91
N SER A 136 11.37 3.35 17.87
CA SER A 136 12.21 3.36 19.08
C SER A 136 11.49 2.96 20.37
N ALA A 137 10.22 2.56 20.28
CA ALA A 137 9.34 2.38 21.44
C ALA A 137 9.68 1.16 22.32
N PHE A 138 10.44 0.19 21.79
CA PHE A 138 10.60 -1.10 22.43
C PHE A 138 12.05 -1.38 22.83
N ARG A 139 12.30 -1.37 24.14
CA ARG A 139 13.59 -1.77 24.75
C ARG A 139 13.36 -2.98 25.63
N PRO A 140 13.43 -4.21 25.08
CA PRO A 140 13.20 -5.41 25.87
C PRO A 140 14.29 -5.58 26.94
N SER A 141 13.87 -6.05 28.12
CA SER A 141 14.77 -6.46 29.18
C SER A 141 15.46 -7.79 28.84
N GLU A 142 16.49 -8.16 29.60
CA GLU A 142 17.16 -9.45 29.44
C GLU A 142 16.19 -10.62 29.67
N ASP A 143 15.31 -10.49 30.65
CA ASP A 143 14.27 -11.51 30.94
C ASP A 143 13.27 -11.67 29.79
N ASP A 144 12.90 -10.55 29.12
CA ASP A 144 12.07 -10.60 27.92
C ASP A 144 12.76 -11.39 26.80
N LEU A 145 14.07 -11.16 26.61
CA LEU A 145 14.85 -11.85 25.57
C LEU A 145 14.95 -13.34 25.83
N VAL A 146 15.23 -13.73 27.08
CA VAL A 146 15.30 -15.15 27.47
C VAL A 146 13.95 -15.82 27.33
N THR A 147 12.87 -15.14 27.71
CA THR A 147 11.50 -15.64 27.56
C THR A 147 11.14 -15.85 26.09
N TYR A 148 11.43 -14.85 25.25
CA TYR A 148 11.20 -14.95 23.81
C TYR A 148 11.99 -16.10 23.17
N TYR A 149 13.28 -16.21 23.47
CA TYR A 149 14.13 -17.29 22.98
C TYR A 149 13.56 -18.68 23.29
N ARG A 150 13.11 -18.89 24.55
CA ARG A 150 12.53 -20.17 24.97
C ARG A 150 11.20 -20.49 24.30
N SER A 151 10.39 -19.47 24.02
CA SER A 151 9.09 -19.68 23.35
C SER A 151 9.21 -19.81 21.82
N HIS A 152 10.36 -19.46 21.22
CA HIS A 152 10.61 -19.45 19.78
C HIS A 152 11.87 -20.26 19.40
N GLU A 153 12.17 -21.33 20.11
CA GLU A 153 13.38 -22.16 19.88
C GLU A 153 13.55 -22.61 18.42
N ALA A 154 12.43 -22.87 17.74
CA ALA A 154 12.44 -23.26 16.32
C ALA A 154 13.09 -22.21 15.42
N GLU A 155 12.92 -20.92 15.71
CA GLU A 155 13.49 -19.81 14.92
C GLU A 155 15.02 -19.70 15.07
N PHE A 156 15.55 -20.23 16.19
CA PHE A 156 16.98 -20.18 16.52
C PHE A 156 17.67 -21.55 16.35
N THR A 157 16.94 -22.53 15.79
CA THR A 157 17.45 -23.87 15.46
C THR A 157 18.01 -23.86 14.03
N ARG A 158 19.26 -24.30 13.86
CA ARG A 158 19.91 -24.49 12.57
C ARG A 158 20.47 -25.90 12.47
N ASP A 159 20.22 -26.56 11.35
CA ASP A 159 20.67 -27.95 11.10
C ASP A 159 20.25 -28.93 12.21
N GLY A 160 19.06 -28.72 12.79
CA GLY A 160 18.50 -29.54 13.86
C GLY A 160 19.11 -29.28 15.27
N GLN A 161 19.99 -28.28 15.40
CA GLN A 161 20.60 -27.89 16.69
C GLN A 161 20.14 -26.50 17.10
N LEU A 162 19.63 -26.39 18.34
CA LEU A 162 19.30 -25.12 18.96
C LEU A 162 20.59 -24.35 19.27
N ARG A 163 20.74 -23.17 18.70
CA ARG A 163 21.92 -22.30 18.93
C ARG A 163 21.86 -21.69 20.34
N PRO A 164 22.98 -21.68 21.10
CA PRO A 164 23.03 -21.09 22.42
C PRO A 164 22.53 -19.63 22.43
N PHE A 165 21.78 -19.24 23.45
CA PHE A 165 21.22 -17.88 23.58
C PHE A 165 22.31 -16.78 23.41
N ALA A 166 23.49 -16.99 23.99
CA ALA A 166 24.57 -16.01 23.91
C ALA A 166 25.01 -15.70 22.45
N GLU A 167 24.92 -16.68 21.53
CA GLU A 167 25.26 -16.52 20.13
C GLU A 167 24.17 -15.82 19.31
N VAL A 168 22.91 -15.96 19.71
CA VAL A 168 21.74 -15.45 18.98
C VAL A 168 21.06 -14.27 19.65
N ARG A 169 21.63 -13.77 20.76
CA ARG A 169 21.04 -12.73 21.60
C ARG A 169 20.57 -11.49 20.83
N ASP A 170 21.40 -11.01 19.89
CA ASP A 170 21.05 -9.83 19.07
C ASP A 170 19.96 -10.18 18.04
N GLN A 171 19.91 -11.40 17.53
CA GLN A 171 18.85 -11.89 16.65
C GLN A 171 17.53 -12.01 17.43
N VAL A 172 17.58 -12.57 18.66
CA VAL A 172 16.42 -12.62 19.56
C VAL A 172 15.88 -11.22 19.85
N ARG A 173 16.78 -10.26 20.15
CA ARG A 173 16.39 -8.87 20.38
C ARG A 173 15.70 -8.27 19.15
N ALA A 174 16.28 -8.43 17.96
CA ALA A 174 15.71 -7.91 16.74
C ALA A 174 14.34 -8.52 16.44
N ALA A 175 14.19 -9.84 16.60
CA ALA A 175 12.93 -10.55 16.41
C ALA A 175 11.83 -10.08 17.38
N LEU A 176 12.15 -10.01 18.68
CA LEU A 176 11.21 -9.55 19.70
C LEU A 176 10.79 -8.09 19.51
N VAL A 177 11.72 -7.21 19.12
CA VAL A 177 11.41 -5.81 18.81
C VAL A 177 10.49 -5.74 17.61
N ALA A 178 10.79 -6.46 16.53
CA ALA A 178 9.98 -6.50 15.32
C ALA A 178 8.56 -7.05 15.59
N GLU A 179 8.43 -8.08 16.43
CA GLU A 179 7.14 -8.62 16.84
C GLU A 179 6.32 -7.59 17.63
N ARG A 180 6.92 -6.95 18.64
CA ARG A 180 6.24 -5.92 19.44
C ARG A 180 5.84 -4.70 18.61
N GLN A 181 6.70 -4.25 17.68
CA GLN A 181 6.37 -3.19 16.74
C GLN A 181 5.19 -3.58 15.85
N SER A 182 5.23 -4.78 15.27
CA SER A 182 4.14 -5.29 14.43
C SER A 182 2.82 -5.41 15.19
N ALA A 183 2.85 -5.86 16.44
CA ALA A 183 1.67 -5.93 17.31
C ALA A 183 1.12 -4.52 17.59
N ALA A 184 1.97 -3.56 17.94
CA ALA A 184 1.56 -2.18 18.21
C ALA A 184 0.96 -1.49 16.97
N VAL A 185 1.52 -1.73 15.77
CA VAL A 185 0.97 -1.22 14.51
C VAL A 185 -0.39 -1.87 14.23
N ARG A 186 -0.53 -3.19 14.42
CA ARG A 186 -1.84 -3.87 14.26
C ARG A 186 -2.91 -3.31 15.18
N ASP A 187 -2.59 -3.12 16.47
CA ASP A 187 -3.52 -2.57 17.46
C ASP A 187 -3.91 -1.12 17.13
N TRP A 188 -2.95 -0.34 16.70
CA TRP A 188 -3.18 1.02 16.21
C TRP A 188 -4.12 1.01 15.00
N MET A 189 -3.85 0.17 13.99
CA MET A 189 -4.70 0.02 12.81
C MET A 189 -6.14 -0.41 13.16
N ALA A 190 -6.28 -1.37 14.08
CA ALA A 190 -7.60 -1.75 14.59
C ALA A 190 -8.31 -0.57 15.27
N GLY A 191 -7.57 0.27 15.98
CA GLY A 191 -8.06 1.52 16.56
C GLY A 191 -8.52 2.52 15.49
N LEU A 192 -7.74 2.74 14.44
CA LEU A 192 -8.10 3.61 13.31
C LEU A 192 -9.40 3.15 12.64
N ARG A 193 -9.50 1.84 12.37
CA ARG A 193 -10.66 1.25 11.71
C ARG A 193 -11.95 1.41 12.51
N ARG A 194 -11.88 1.35 13.87
CA ARG A 194 -13.06 1.55 14.74
C ARG A 194 -13.57 2.99 14.77
N ARG A 195 -12.71 3.99 14.58
CA ARG A 195 -13.08 5.41 14.68
C ARG A 195 -13.26 6.12 13.34
N THR A 196 -13.00 5.44 12.24
CA THR A 196 -13.16 5.97 10.88
C THR A 196 -14.24 5.20 10.16
N GLU A 197 -15.15 5.90 9.51
CA GLU A 197 -16.17 5.27 8.69
C GLU A 197 -15.52 4.60 7.46
N VAL A 198 -15.75 3.29 7.33
CA VAL A 198 -15.27 2.47 6.21
C VAL A 198 -16.43 1.70 5.64
N ASN A 199 -16.80 2.00 4.39
CA ASN A 199 -17.86 1.30 3.66
C ASN A 199 -17.23 0.55 2.48
N VAL A 200 -17.24 -0.79 2.54
CA VAL A 200 -16.74 -1.65 1.46
C VAL A 200 -17.91 -2.01 0.54
N LEU A 201 -17.79 -1.64 -0.74
CA LEU A 201 -18.79 -1.90 -1.78
C LEU A 201 -18.42 -3.09 -2.66
N TYR A 202 -17.18 -3.51 -2.64
CA TYR A 202 -16.71 -4.73 -3.29
C TYR A 202 -16.95 -5.93 -2.36
N LEU A 203 -17.74 -6.90 -2.83
CA LEU A 203 -18.15 -8.07 -2.02
C LEU A 203 -17.35 -9.36 -2.37
N GLY A 204 -16.29 -9.22 -3.15
CA GLY A 204 -15.53 -10.37 -3.62
C GLY A 204 -16.22 -11.15 -4.76
N ARG A 205 -15.56 -12.16 -5.28
CA ARG A 205 -16.09 -13.17 -6.21
C ARG A 205 -15.84 -14.56 -5.65
#